data_43df05f08fba0ed907db37607f285512
#
_entry.id   43df05f08fba0ed907db37607f285512
#
_cell.length_a   1.000
_cell.length_b   1.000
_cell.length_c   1.000
_cell.angle_alpha   90.00
_cell.angle_beta   90.00
_cell.angle_gamma   90.00
#
_symmetry.space_group_name_H-M   'P 1'
#
loop_
_entity.id
_entity.type
_entity.pdbx_description
1 polymer ?
#
loop_
_entity_poly.entity_id
_entity_poly.type
_entity_poly.pdbx_seq_one_letter_code
_entity_poly.pdbx_strand_id
1 'polypeptide(L)'
;EYLVNNDLVDISDGKSVNEAYRELVEDAGLEACLIDIAGTLGYAINPEDTWASLTESIHNGSVIPSDYQRLFENFNKNAEINKEAAADFRGIFNYINLGDSGLGSTTAGRTKTLNAVVTKIDEIEYKDENGKDILGEIYEYLIGKFAANAGKKGGEFYTPHEVSQILAKIVTDNIKSQSDAFTVYDPTMGSGSLLLTVRNELPDGSRQGAVSFYGQELNTVTYNLARMNLMMHGVTYNNMALNNADTLESDWPDGPDRDGI
;
A
#
# COMPACT_ATOMS: atom_id res chain seq x y z
N GLU A 1 -8.97 -5.71 -9.37
CA GLU A 1 -7.88 -6.56 -9.83
C GLU A 1 -7.43 -7.55 -8.73
N TYR A 2 -7.13 -7.10 -7.51
CA TYR A 2 -6.78 -7.99 -6.39
C TYR A 2 -7.85 -9.05 -6.09
N LEU A 3 -9.13 -8.70 -6.14
CA LEU A 3 -10.23 -9.64 -5.90
C LEU A 3 -10.26 -10.77 -6.95
N VAL A 4 -9.97 -10.42 -8.20
CA VAL A 4 -9.92 -11.40 -9.32
C VAL A 4 -8.65 -12.24 -9.25
N ASN A 5 -7.49 -11.60 -9.03
CA ASN A 5 -6.19 -12.28 -9.02
C ASN A 5 -6.03 -13.29 -7.86
N ASN A 6 -6.84 -13.15 -6.82
CA ASN A 6 -6.87 -14.07 -5.68
C ASN A 6 -8.10 -15.00 -5.69
N ASP A 7 -8.78 -15.12 -6.83
CA ASP A 7 -9.97 -15.97 -7.01
C ASP A 7 -11.12 -15.66 -6.02
N LEU A 8 -11.17 -14.43 -5.49
CA LEU A 8 -12.20 -14.01 -4.55
C LEU A 8 -13.51 -13.60 -5.23
N VAL A 9 -13.42 -13.21 -6.51
CA VAL A 9 -14.56 -12.78 -7.33
C VAL A 9 -14.40 -13.37 -8.73
N ASP A 10 -15.46 -14.03 -9.22
CA ASP A 10 -15.51 -14.58 -10.59
C ASP A 10 -16.13 -13.57 -11.57
N ILE A 11 -15.36 -13.21 -12.60
CA ILE A 11 -15.79 -12.32 -13.69
C ILE A 11 -15.84 -13.04 -15.05
N SER A 12 -15.81 -14.37 -15.07
CA SER A 12 -15.78 -15.17 -16.30
C SER A 12 -17.01 -14.97 -17.19
N ASP A 13 -18.12 -14.50 -16.63
CA ASP A 13 -19.38 -14.19 -17.32
C ASP A 13 -19.41 -12.78 -17.96
N GLY A 14 -18.31 -12.03 -17.89
CA GLY A 14 -18.19 -10.69 -18.49
C GLY A 14 -18.71 -9.54 -17.63
N LYS A 15 -19.06 -9.81 -16.36
CA LYS A 15 -19.41 -8.76 -15.40
C LYS A 15 -18.19 -7.92 -15.02
N SER A 16 -18.43 -6.70 -14.56
CA SER A 16 -17.39 -5.93 -13.87
C SER A 16 -17.07 -6.56 -12.51
N VAL A 17 -15.85 -6.33 -12.03
CA VAL A 17 -15.44 -6.78 -10.67
C VAL A 17 -16.41 -6.29 -9.60
N ASN A 18 -16.92 -5.07 -9.76
CA ASN A 18 -17.81 -4.45 -8.79
C ASN A 18 -19.21 -5.09 -8.77
N GLU A 19 -19.73 -5.48 -9.94
CA GLU A 19 -20.98 -6.22 -10.04
C GLU A 19 -20.84 -7.62 -9.43
N ALA A 20 -19.79 -8.34 -9.80
CA ALA A 20 -19.53 -9.67 -9.26
C ALA A 20 -19.32 -9.64 -7.73
N TYR A 21 -18.66 -8.60 -7.21
CA TYR A 21 -18.49 -8.44 -5.76
C TYR A 21 -19.82 -8.16 -5.04
N ARG A 22 -20.69 -7.32 -5.61
CA ARG A 22 -22.03 -7.06 -5.05
C ARG A 22 -22.88 -8.32 -5.02
N GLU A 23 -22.87 -9.10 -6.10
CA GLU A 23 -23.59 -10.39 -6.15
C GLU A 23 -23.05 -11.38 -5.12
N LEU A 24 -21.73 -11.50 -4.98
CA LEU A 24 -21.14 -12.34 -3.94
C LEU A 24 -21.62 -11.94 -2.54
N VAL A 25 -21.74 -10.64 -2.27
CA VAL A 25 -22.26 -10.13 -0.99
C VAL A 25 -23.76 -10.40 -0.83
N GLU A 26 -24.55 -10.35 -1.91
CA GLU A 26 -25.97 -10.72 -1.87
C GLU A 26 -26.16 -12.20 -1.55
N ASP A 27 -25.30 -13.06 -2.09
CA ASP A 27 -25.39 -14.53 -1.90
C ASP A 27 -24.82 -14.99 -0.54
N ALA A 28 -23.65 -14.52 -0.16
CA ALA A 28 -22.91 -15.01 1.02
C ALA A 28 -23.07 -14.12 2.27
N GLY A 29 -23.50 -12.87 2.10
CA GLY A 29 -23.56 -11.84 3.14
C GLY A 29 -22.25 -11.06 3.29
N LEU A 30 -22.37 -9.76 3.58
CA LEU A 30 -21.23 -8.83 3.65
C LEU A 30 -20.16 -9.28 4.64
N GLU A 31 -20.55 -9.69 5.84
CA GLU A 31 -19.59 -10.07 6.90
C GLU A 31 -18.74 -11.28 6.48
N ALA A 32 -19.35 -12.30 5.88
CA ALA A 32 -18.63 -13.48 5.41
C ALA A 32 -17.62 -13.12 4.31
N CYS A 33 -18.04 -12.30 3.33
CA CYS A 33 -17.16 -11.83 2.26
C CYS A 33 -15.98 -11.01 2.80
N LEU A 34 -16.22 -10.10 3.74
CA LEU A 34 -15.15 -9.28 4.34
C LEU A 34 -14.14 -10.14 5.11
N ILE A 35 -14.60 -11.20 5.83
CA ILE A 35 -13.72 -12.13 6.54
C ILE A 35 -12.84 -12.90 5.54
N ASP A 36 -13.40 -13.41 4.46
CA ASP A 36 -12.67 -14.18 3.45
C ASP A 36 -11.61 -13.31 2.74
N ILE A 37 -12.00 -12.13 2.30
CA ILE A 37 -11.10 -11.16 1.67
C ILE A 37 -9.98 -10.74 2.63
N ALA A 38 -10.31 -10.41 3.89
CA ALA A 38 -9.31 -10.03 4.87
C ALA A 38 -8.38 -11.20 5.24
N GLY A 39 -8.86 -12.44 5.20
CA GLY A 39 -8.04 -13.64 5.38
C GLY A 39 -6.98 -13.77 4.28
N THR A 40 -7.32 -13.43 3.05
CA THR A 40 -6.42 -13.52 1.88
C THR A 40 -5.50 -12.32 1.75
N LEU A 41 -6.04 -11.10 1.85
CA LEU A 41 -5.32 -9.86 1.55
C LEU A 41 -4.75 -9.17 2.80
N GLY A 42 -5.22 -9.54 3.99
CA GLY A 42 -4.90 -8.85 5.24
C GLY A 42 -5.86 -7.69 5.56
N TYR A 43 -6.63 -7.21 4.58
CA TYR A 43 -7.62 -6.14 4.71
C TYR A 43 -8.84 -6.41 3.82
N ALA A 44 -9.94 -5.70 4.06
CA ALA A 44 -11.11 -5.77 3.21
C ALA A 44 -11.70 -4.38 2.95
N ILE A 45 -12.34 -4.22 1.79
CA ILE A 45 -13.00 -2.99 1.36
C ILE A 45 -14.47 -3.36 1.07
N ASN A 46 -15.42 -2.56 1.56
CA ASN A 46 -16.82 -2.79 1.25
C ASN A 46 -17.10 -2.55 -0.25
N PRO A 47 -18.12 -3.18 -0.85
CA PRO A 47 -18.45 -2.98 -2.27
C PRO A 47 -18.69 -1.51 -2.65
N GLU A 48 -19.31 -0.73 -1.77
CA GLU A 48 -19.56 0.69 -1.98
C GLU A 48 -18.33 1.59 -1.82
N ASP A 49 -17.26 1.10 -1.20
CA ASP A 49 -16.03 1.83 -0.93
C ASP A 49 -14.90 1.46 -1.92
N THR A 50 -15.18 0.61 -2.92
CA THR A 50 -14.20 0.27 -3.95
C THR A 50 -13.89 1.47 -4.84
N TRP A 51 -12.71 1.44 -5.49
CA TRP A 51 -12.33 2.48 -6.46
C TRP A 51 -13.40 2.66 -7.56
N ALA A 52 -13.90 1.57 -8.11
CA ALA A 52 -14.93 1.59 -9.14
C ALA A 52 -16.24 2.23 -8.65
N SER A 53 -16.68 1.94 -7.42
CA SER A 53 -17.87 2.57 -6.83
C SER A 53 -17.66 4.07 -6.59
N LEU A 54 -16.48 4.47 -6.16
CA LEU A 54 -16.14 5.87 -5.93
C LEU A 54 -16.14 6.66 -7.26
N THR A 55 -15.45 6.15 -8.29
CA THR A 55 -15.36 6.81 -9.60
C THR A 55 -16.71 6.87 -10.30
N GLU A 56 -17.52 5.82 -10.23
CA GLU A 56 -18.92 5.84 -10.69
C GLU A 56 -19.73 6.94 -9.99
N SER A 57 -19.62 7.04 -8.67
CA SER A 57 -20.33 8.06 -7.89
C SER A 57 -19.87 9.48 -8.22
N ILE A 58 -18.59 9.68 -8.52
CA ILE A 58 -18.06 10.98 -8.98
C ILE A 58 -18.62 11.34 -10.35
N HIS A 59 -18.65 10.42 -11.31
CA HIS A 59 -19.20 10.63 -12.64
C HIS A 59 -20.70 10.98 -12.59
N ASN A 60 -21.45 10.35 -11.70
CA ASN A 60 -22.87 10.62 -11.48
C ASN A 60 -23.14 11.88 -10.65
N GLY A 61 -22.09 12.56 -10.15
CA GLY A 61 -22.21 13.75 -9.32
C GLY A 61 -22.86 13.52 -7.95
N SER A 62 -22.86 12.28 -7.45
CA SER A 62 -23.52 11.89 -6.21
C SER A 62 -22.60 11.94 -4.97
N VAL A 63 -21.28 12.15 -5.15
CA VAL A 63 -20.32 12.20 -4.05
C VAL A 63 -20.53 13.42 -3.18
N ILE A 64 -20.71 13.20 -1.89
CA ILE A 64 -20.79 14.23 -0.86
C ILE A 64 -19.53 14.21 0.03
N PRO A 65 -19.24 15.29 0.79
CA PRO A 65 -18.04 15.41 1.60
C PRO A 65 -17.80 14.26 2.59
N SER A 66 -18.87 13.70 3.15
CA SER A 66 -18.81 12.60 4.11
C SER A 66 -18.44 11.24 3.50
N ASP A 67 -18.50 11.07 2.18
CA ASP A 67 -18.19 9.79 1.54
C ASP A 67 -16.70 9.45 1.66
N TYR A 68 -15.82 10.44 1.48
CA TYR A 68 -14.39 10.24 1.69
C TYR A 68 -14.04 9.87 3.15
N GLN A 69 -14.72 10.52 4.11
CA GLN A 69 -14.52 10.20 5.52
C GLN A 69 -15.01 8.79 5.83
N ARG A 70 -16.21 8.42 5.36
CA ARG A 70 -16.77 7.06 5.53
C ARG A 70 -15.84 6.01 4.95
N LEU A 71 -15.29 6.23 3.76
CA LEU A 71 -14.36 5.30 3.12
C LEU A 71 -13.17 4.99 4.03
N PHE A 72 -12.52 6.02 4.60
CA PHE A 72 -11.38 5.83 5.50
C PHE A 72 -11.78 5.18 6.83
N GLU A 73 -12.95 5.53 7.38
CA GLU A 73 -13.47 4.91 8.61
C GLU A 73 -13.80 3.44 8.40
N ASN A 74 -14.45 3.08 7.28
CA ASN A 74 -14.76 1.71 6.93
C ASN A 74 -13.49 0.89 6.70
N PHE A 75 -12.49 1.44 6.00
CA PHE A 75 -11.20 0.77 5.81
C PHE A 75 -10.53 0.48 7.15
N ASN A 76 -10.44 1.46 8.05
CA ASN A 76 -9.86 1.28 9.38
C ASN A 76 -10.60 0.21 10.20
N LYS A 77 -11.93 0.19 10.11
CA LYS A 77 -12.76 -0.84 10.77
C LYS A 77 -12.50 -2.23 10.20
N ASN A 78 -12.44 -2.35 8.89
CA ASN A 78 -12.24 -3.62 8.22
C ASN A 78 -10.80 -4.15 8.37
N ALA A 79 -9.81 -3.27 8.56
CA ALA A 79 -8.43 -3.67 8.89
C ALA A 79 -8.31 -4.43 10.22
N GLU A 80 -9.31 -4.33 11.10
CA GLU A 80 -9.36 -5.08 12.37
C GLU A 80 -9.89 -6.52 12.22
N ILE A 81 -10.41 -6.90 11.06
CA ILE A 81 -10.97 -8.24 10.81
C ILE A 81 -9.86 -9.30 10.88
N ASN A 82 -8.76 -9.08 10.18
CA ASN A 82 -7.57 -9.94 10.28
C ASN A 82 -6.62 -9.41 11.36
N LYS A 83 -6.59 -10.08 12.52
CA LYS A 83 -5.80 -9.65 13.67
C LYS A 83 -4.29 -9.70 13.45
N GLU A 84 -3.83 -10.60 12.60
CA GLU A 84 -2.40 -10.75 12.28
C GLU A 84 -1.92 -9.60 11.40
N ALA A 85 -2.75 -9.16 10.47
CA ALA A 85 -2.45 -8.08 9.53
C ALA A 85 -2.87 -6.68 10.03
N ALA A 86 -3.64 -6.59 11.11
CA ALA A 86 -4.24 -5.32 11.56
C ALA A 86 -3.21 -4.21 11.79
N ALA A 87 -2.02 -4.55 12.28
CA ALA A 87 -0.96 -3.57 12.51
C ALA A 87 -0.46 -2.93 11.19
N ASP A 88 -0.51 -3.67 10.08
CA ASP A 88 0.01 -3.22 8.78
C ASP A 88 -0.97 -2.29 8.05
N PHE A 89 -2.27 -2.40 8.32
CA PHE A 89 -3.31 -1.68 7.59
C PHE A 89 -4.02 -0.60 8.40
N ARG A 90 -4.19 -0.81 9.70
CA ARG A 90 -4.89 0.15 10.55
C ARG A 90 -4.22 1.52 10.56
N GLY A 91 -5.05 2.57 10.43
CA GLY A 91 -4.61 3.95 10.53
C GLY A 91 -3.77 4.46 9.36
N ILE A 92 -3.65 3.71 8.26
CA ILE A 92 -2.85 4.09 7.10
C ILE A 92 -3.33 5.44 6.49
N PHE A 93 -4.62 5.76 6.60
CA PHE A 93 -5.23 7.00 6.12
C PHE A 93 -5.42 8.08 7.20
N ASN A 94 -5.02 7.84 8.45
CA ASN A 94 -5.29 8.76 9.57
C ASN A 94 -4.64 10.14 9.42
N TYR A 95 -3.62 10.26 8.55
CA TYR A 95 -2.91 11.51 8.31
C TYR A 95 -3.44 12.30 7.13
N ILE A 96 -4.46 11.79 6.42
CA ILE A 96 -5.12 12.51 5.35
C ILE A 96 -6.08 13.51 5.95
N ASN A 97 -5.71 14.79 5.88
CA ASN A 97 -6.55 15.88 6.38
C ASN A 97 -7.54 16.34 5.32
N LEU A 98 -8.73 15.78 5.30
CA LEU A 98 -9.81 16.18 4.40
C LEU A 98 -10.30 17.62 4.64
N GLY A 99 -9.92 18.22 5.78
CA GLY A 99 -10.22 19.60 6.14
C GLY A 99 -9.17 20.62 5.67
N ASP A 100 -8.09 20.19 5.04
CA ASP A 100 -6.99 21.06 4.65
C ASP A 100 -7.41 22.19 3.72
N SER A 101 -6.98 23.41 4.03
CA SER A 101 -7.29 24.61 3.25
C SER A 101 -6.68 24.61 1.85
N GLY A 102 -5.60 23.84 1.63
CA GLY A 102 -5.00 23.61 0.32
C GLY A 102 -5.93 22.87 -0.65
N LEU A 103 -6.86 22.07 -0.11
CA LEU A 103 -7.90 21.42 -0.91
C LEU A 103 -9.05 22.41 -1.29
N GLY A 104 -9.23 23.49 -0.56
CA GLY A 104 -10.25 24.48 -0.80
C GLY A 104 -10.81 25.12 0.48
N SER A 105 -11.34 26.33 0.38
CA SER A 105 -11.83 27.11 1.51
C SER A 105 -13.19 26.65 2.06
N THR A 106 -13.94 25.89 1.27
CA THR A 106 -15.26 25.35 1.66
C THR A 106 -15.27 23.83 1.54
N THR A 107 -16.18 23.18 2.27
CA THR A 107 -16.36 21.73 2.19
C THR A 107 -16.67 21.27 0.76
N ALA A 108 -17.58 21.97 0.05
CA ALA A 108 -17.87 21.67 -1.36
C ALA A 108 -16.66 21.89 -2.28
N GLY A 109 -15.85 22.94 -2.02
CA GLY A 109 -14.61 23.19 -2.75
C GLY A 109 -13.58 22.07 -2.55
N ARG A 110 -13.40 21.60 -1.32
CA ARG A 110 -12.51 20.48 -1.01
C ARG A 110 -12.96 19.19 -1.69
N THR A 111 -14.26 18.86 -1.65
CA THR A 111 -14.81 17.70 -2.36
C THR A 111 -14.56 17.79 -3.86
N LYS A 112 -14.78 18.97 -4.46
CA LYS A 112 -14.51 19.18 -5.89
C LYS A 112 -13.04 18.93 -6.23
N THR A 113 -12.11 19.36 -5.38
CA THR A 113 -10.68 19.13 -5.59
C THR A 113 -10.34 17.64 -5.45
N LEU A 114 -10.88 16.95 -4.43
CA LEU A 114 -10.68 15.50 -4.26
C LEU A 114 -11.25 14.73 -5.44
N ASN A 115 -12.47 15.04 -5.89
CA ASN A 115 -13.05 14.40 -7.07
C ASN A 115 -12.18 14.60 -8.31
N ALA A 116 -11.63 15.81 -8.51
CA ALA A 116 -10.74 16.07 -9.63
C ALA A 116 -9.43 15.27 -9.56
N VAL A 117 -8.87 15.07 -8.36
CA VAL A 117 -7.69 14.24 -8.14
C VAL A 117 -8.02 12.77 -8.46
N VAL A 118 -9.12 12.24 -7.92
CA VAL A 118 -9.55 10.87 -8.18
C VAL A 118 -9.77 10.63 -9.66
N THR A 119 -10.47 11.55 -10.36
CA THR A 119 -10.69 11.46 -11.81
C THR A 119 -9.37 11.43 -12.59
N LYS A 120 -8.39 12.25 -12.18
CA LYS A 120 -7.07 12.25 -12.84
C LYS A 120 -6.27 10.96 -12.60
N ILE A 121 -6.40 10.38 -11.43
CA ILE A 121 -5.79 9.09 -11.11
C ILE A 121 -6.48 7.97 -11.92
N ASP A 122 -7.79 8.04 -12.08
CA ASP A 122 -8.57 7.06 -12.85
C ASP A 122 -8.25 7.07 -14.36
N GLU A 123 -7.77 8.19 -14.88
CA GLU A 123 -7.29 8.31 -16.27
C GLU A 123 -5.93 7.65 -16.52
N ILE A 124 -5.21 7.21 -15.48
CA ILE A 124 -3.88 6.62 -15.61
C ILE A 124 -4.00 5.15 -16.00
N GLU A 125 -3.25 4.73 -17.02
CA GLU A 125 -3.09 3.33 -17.35
C GLU A 125 -2.08 2.68 -16.39
N TYR A 126 -2.53 1.68 -15.62
CA TYR A 126 -1.72 0.97 -14.62
C TYR A 126 -1.05 -0.30 -15.17
N LYS A 127 -1.10 -0.50 -16.48
CA LYS A 127 -0.41 -1.60 -17.17
C LYS A 127 0.55 -1.04 -18.20
N ASP A 128 1.74 -1.60 -18.26
CA ASP A 128 2.71 -1.28 -19.30
C ASP A 128 2.30 -1.91 -20.66
N GLU A 129 3.11 -1.67 -21.70
CA GLU A 129 2.90 -2.21 -23.06
C GLU A 129 2.85 -3.76 -23.10
N ASN A 130 3.36 -4.44 -22.06
CA ASN A 130 3.38 -5.90 -21.91
C ASN A 130 2.26 -6.41 -21.00
N GLY A 131 1.40 -5.52 -20.49
CA GLY A 131 0.31 -5.85 -19.56
C GLY A 131 0.75 -6.04 -18.10
N LYS A 132 2.01 -5.70 -17.75
CA LYS A 132 2.52 -5.75 -16.39
C LYS A 132 1.91 -4.59 -15.58
N ASP A 133 1.46 -4.89 -14.35
CA ASP A 133 1.03 -3.88 -13.39
C ASP A 133 2.22 -2.99 -12.96
N ILE A 134 2.05 -1.68 -13.12
CA ILE A 134 3.06 -0.66 -12.82
C ILE A 134 2.60 0.31 -11.72
N LEU A 135 1.57 -0.03 -10.95
CA LEU A 135 1.03 0.83 -9.89
C LEU A 135 2.12 1.19 -8.86
N GLY A 136 2.95 0.21 -8.49
CA GLY A 136 4.06 0.42 -7.57
C GLY A 136 5.09 1.40 -8.12
N GLU A 137 5.50 1.25 -9.37
CA GLU A 137 6.46 2.13 -10.03
C GLU A 137 5.93 3.59 -10.12
N ILE A 138 4.62 3.75 -10.41
CA ILE A 138 3.97 5.07 -10.41
C ILE A 138 4.00 5.68 -9.00
N TYR A 139 3.69 4.89 -7.98
CA TYR A 139 3.70 5.35 -6.60
C TYR A 139 5.11 5.81 -6.16
N GLU A 140 6.14 5.02 -6.45
CA GLU A 140 7.53 5.36 -6.15
C GLU A 140 7.99 6.63 -6.90
N TYR A 141 7.59 6.79 -8.16
CA TYR A 141 7.85 8.02 -8.93
C TYR A 141 7.22 9.25 -8.24
N LEU A 142 5.99 9.13 -7.75
CA LEU A 142 5.32 10.23 -7.03
C LEU A 142 6.04 10.56 -5.72
N ILE A 143 6.47 9.56 -4.94
CA ILE A 143 7.29 9.77 -3.74
C ILE A 143 8.55 10.57 -4.08
N GLY A 144 9.27 10.18 -5.12
CA GLY A 144 10.47 10.90 -5.58
C GLY A 144 10.17 12.35 -5.99
N LYS A 145 9.04 12.60 -6.66
CA LYS A 145 8.60 13.97 -7.01
C LYS A 145 8.24 14.80 -5.79
N PHE A 146 7.57 14.23 -4.80
CA PHE A 146 7.26 14.92 -3.55
C PHE A 146 8.52 15.22 -2.76
N ALA A 147 9.47 14.29 -2.68
CA ALA A 147 10.76 14.51 -2.05
C ALA A 147 11.54 15.64 -2.70
N ALA A 148 11.61 15.69 -4.02
CA ALA A 148 12.26 16.76 -4.77
C ALA A 148 11.64 18.14 -4.52
N ASN A 149 10.31 18.20 -4.41
CA ASN A 149 9.57 19.43 -4.13
C ASN A 149 9.67 19.88 -2.66
N ALA A 150 9.86 18.92 -1.74
CA ALA A 150 10.03 19.21 -0.31
C ALA A 150 11.42 19.80 0.04
N GLY A 151 12.36 19.86 -0.90
CA GLY A 151 13.70 20.38 -0.71
C GLY A 151 14.49 19.60 0.35
N LYS A 152 15.09 20.29 1.34
CA LYS A 152 15.89 19.61 2.38
C LYS A 152 15.12 18.56 3.18
N LYS A 153 13.82 18.74 3.35
CA LYS A 153 12.96 17.76 4.02
C LYS A 153 12.72 16.50 3.19
N GLY A 154 12.85 16.57 1.87
CA GLY A 154 12.72 15.39 0.99
C GLY A 154 13.80 14.35 1.24
N GLY A 155 15.02 14.77 1.56
CA GLY A 155 16.13 13.87 1.89
C GLY A 155 15.96 13.10 3.21
N GLU A 156 14.96 13.43 4.02
CA GLU A 156 14.66 12.73 5.27
C GLU A 156 13.87 11.42 5.05
N PHE A 157 13.29 11.22 3.89
CA PHE A 157 12.44 10.04 3.63
C PHE A 157 12.65 9.38 2.27
N TYR A 158 13.53 9.90 1.44
CA TYR A 158 13.77 9.34 0.10
C TYR A 158 15.26 9.31 -0.22
N THR A 159 15.76 8.13 -0.54
CA THR A 159 17.11 7.91 -1.07
C THR A 159 17.04 7.90 -2.60
N PRO A 160 17.88 8.70 -3.30
CA PRO A 160 17.92 8.68 -4.76
C PRO A 160 18.09 7.26 -5.30
N HIS A 161 17.36 6.93 -6.38
CA HIS A 161 17.30 5.58 -6.92
C HIS A 161 18.69 5.00 -7.26
N GLU A 162 19.59 5.79 -7.83
CA GLU A 162 20.95 5.37 -8.17
C GLU A 162 21.79 5.01 -6.93
N VAL A 163 21.56 5.70 -5.82
CA VAL A 163 22.22 5.40 -4.55
C VAL A 163 21.65 4.11 -3.96
N SER A 164 20.33 3.95 -3.98
CA SER A 164 19.65 2.72 -3.54
C SER A 164 20.14 1.51 -4.33
N GLN A 165 20.32 1.63 -5.65
CA GLN A 165 20.84 0.56 -6.50
C GLN A 165 22.29 0.17 -6.11
N ILE A 166 23.16 1.15 -5.84
CA ILE A 166 24.53 0.87 -5.42
C ILE A 166 24.53 0.13 -4.09
N LEU A 167 23.76 0.58 -3.11
CA LEU A 167 23.65 -0.06 -1.80
C LEU A 167 23.10 -1.49 -1.94
N ALA A 168 22.02 -1.65 -2.70
CA ALA A 168 21.42 -2.96 -2.95
C ALA A 168 22.41 -3.94 -3.59
N LYS A 169 23.16 -3.52 -4.61
CA LYS A 169 24.20 -4.35 -5.25
C LYS A 169 25.31 -4.75 -4.29
N ILE A 170 25.73 -3.84 -3.40
CA ILE A 170 26.76 -4.16 -2.41
C ILE A 170 26.30 -5.25 -1.46
N VAL A 171 25.07 -5.14 -0.92
CA VAL A 171 24.57 -6.11 0.06
C VAL A 171 24.18 -7.45 -0.57
N THR A 172 23.86 -7.48 -1.87
CA THR A 172 23.46 -8.70 -2.60
C THR A 172 24.60 -9.38 -3.37
N ASP A 173 25.79 -8.76 -3.46
CA ASP A 173 26.92 -9.22 -4.30
C ASP A 173 27.34 -10.69 -4.05
N ASN A 174 27.26 -11.16 -2.82
CA ASN A 174 27.65 -12.52 -2.44
C ASN A 174 26.48 -13.52 -2.41
N ILE A 175 25.25 -13.10 -2.74
CA ILE A 175 24.08 -13.96 -2.72
C ILE A 175 24.06 -14.80 -3.99
N LYS A 176 24.35 -16.11 -3.85
CA LYS A 176 24.45 -17.05 -4.98
C LYS A 176 23.31 -18.06 -5.06
N SER A 177 22.48 -18.16 -4.03
CA SER A 177 21.43 -19.17 -3.94
C SER A 177 20.11 -18.64 -4.47
N GLN A 178 19.38 -19.50 -5.21
CA GLN A 178 18.04 -19.20 -5.73
C GLN A 178 16.91 -19.71 -4.83
N SER A 179 17.23 -20.42 -3.76
CA SER A 179 16.25 -21.20 -2.98
C SER A 179 16.10 -20.79 -1.52
N ASP A 180 16.90 -19.85 -1.04
CA ASP A 180 16.87 -19.47 0.37
C ASP A 180 15.86 -18.34 0.59
N ALA A 181 15.16 -18.37 1.72
CA ALA A 181 14.39 -17.24 2.21
C ALA A 181 15.37 -16.12 2.61
N PHE A 182 15.05 -14.90 2.20
CA PHE A 182 15.85 -13.72 2.54
C PHE A 182 15.11 -12.84 3.51
N THR A 183 15.84 -12.31 4.47
CA THR A 183 15.38 -11.26 5.37
C THR A 183 16.14 -9.98 5.05
N VAL A 184 15.41 -8.90 4.84
CA VAL A 184 15.96 -7.57 4.60
C VAL A 184 15.46 -6.63 5.69
N TYR A 185 16.37 -5.99 6.40
CA TYR A 185 16.07 -5.03 7.45
C TYR A 185 16.64 -3.65 7.13
N ASP A 186 15.82 -2.62 7.25
CA ASP A 186 16.24 -1.22 7.16
C ASP A 186 15.79 -0.49 8.45
N PRO A 187 16.76 -0.12 9.32
CA PRO A 187 16.45 0.56 10.58
C PRO A 187 15.96 2.01 10.42
N THR A 188 16.02 2.56 9.22
CA THR A 188 15.62 3.93 8.88
C THR A 188 14.96 3.97 7.51
N MET A 189 13.97 3.10 7.33
CA MET A 189 13.45 2.71 6.01
C MET A 189 12.89 3.86 5.17
N GLY A 190 12.57 5.00 5.76
CA GLY A 190 11.96 6.09 5.03
C GLY A 190 10.67 5.63 4.35
N SER A 191 10.59 5.80 3.03
CA SER A 191 9.47 5.32 2.20
C SER A 191 9.53 3.83 1.85
N GLY A 192 10.53 3.08 2.31
CA GLY A 192 10.72 1.66 1.99
C GLY A 192 11.31 1.37 0.60
N SER A 193 11.68 2.40 -0.17
CA SER A 193 12.21 2.23 -1.54
C SER A 193 13.50 1.41 -1.58
N LEU A 194 14.39 1.55 -0.57
CA LEU A 194 15.63 0.76 -0.51
C LEU A 194 15.35 -0.73 -0.31
N LEU A 195 14.38 -1.08 0.55
CA LEU A 195 13.95 -2.47 0.76
C LEU A 195 13.51 -3.11 -0.57
N LEU A 196 12.69 -2.41 -1.34
CA LEU A 196 12.22 -2.87 -2.65
C LEU A 196 13.37 -2.97 -3.67
N THR A 197 14.32 -2.02 -3.65
CA THR A 197 15.48 -2.05 -4.54
C THR A 197 16.35 -3.28 -4.24
N VAL A 198 16.56 -3.65 -2.97
CA VAL A 198 17.28 -4.88 -2.60
C VAL A 198 16.59 -6.11 -3.17
N ARG A 199 15.26 -6.22 -3.07
CA ARG A 199 14.50 -7.32 -3.68
C ARG A 199 14.76 -7.44 -5.19
N ASN A 200 14.82 -6.30 -5.87
CA ASN A 200 14.99 -6.27 -7.32
C ASN A 200 16.40 -6.68 -7.77
N GLU A 201 17.41 -6.55 -6.91
CA GLU A 201 18.78 -6.96 -7.18
C GLU A 201 19.06 -8.44 -6.77
N LEU A 202 18.13 -9.11 -6.09
CA LEU A 202 18.25 -10.54 -5.78
C LEU A 202 18.17 -11.38 -7.06
N PRO A 203 18.83 -12.58 -7.08
CA PRO A 203 18.77 -13.50 -8.21
C PRO A 203 17.34 -13.83 -8.62
N ASP A 204 17.10 -14.03 -9.93
CA ASP A 204 15.81 -14.48 -10.44
C ASP A 204 15.37 -15.77 -9.74
N GLY A 205 14.11 -15.83 -9.32
CA GLY A 205 13.57 -16.93 -8.51
C GLY A 205 13.56 -16.66 -7.01
N SER A 206 14.40 -15.75 -6.49
CA SER A 206 14.33 -15.28 -5.09
C SER A 206 13.34 -14.12 -4.91
N ARG A 207 12.78 -13.58 -6.01
CA ARG A 207 11.97 -12.36 -6.01
C ARG A 207 10.50 -12.59 -5.66
N GLN A 208 10.01 -13.82 -5.74
CA GLN A 208 8.60 -14.13 -5.48
C GLN A 208 8.44 -14.91 -4.17
N GLY A 209 7.98 -14.24 -3.13
CA GLY A 209 7.56 -14.89 -1.88
C GLY A 209 8.68 -15.31 -0.92
N ALA A 210 9.95 -15.20 -1.32
CA ALA A 210 11.09 -15.61 -0.50
C ALA A 210 11.72 -14.46 0.32
N VAL A 211 11.22 -13.22 0.18
CA VAL A 211 11.79 -12.06 0.86
C VAL A 211 10.85 -11.58 1.95
N SER A 212 11.34 -11.55 3.18
CA SER A 212 10.66 -10.92 4.33
C SER A 212 11.30 -9.56 4.61
N PHE A 213 10.48 -8.53 4.67
CA PHE A 213 10.91 -7.16 4.89
C PHE A 213 10.67 -6.74 6.33
N TYR A 214 11.69 -6.15 6.92
CA TYR A 214 11.64 -5.52 8.24
C TYR A 214 12.10 -4.08 8.11
N GLY A 215 11.37 -3.15 8.72
CA GLY A 215 11.73 -1.74 8.64
C GLY A 215 11.27 -0.94 9.84
N GLN A 216 12.10 0.05 10.25
CA GLN A 216 11.71 1.03 11.26
C GLN A 216 11.72 2.44 10.66
N GLU A 217 10.77 3.25 11.09
CA GLU A 217 10.66 4.66 10.72
C GLU A 217 10.04 5.46 11.87
N LEU A 218 10.74 6.51 12.26
CA LEU A 218 10.31 7.39 13.35
C LEU A 218 9.10 8.25 12.95
N ASN A 219 9.12 8.81 11.75
CA ASN A 219 8.06 9.68 11.28
C ASN A 219 6.86 8.87 10.82
N THR A 220 5.73 9.02 11.52
CA THR A 220 4.53 8.23 11.26
C THR A 220 3.93 8.45 9.87
N VAL A 221 4.06 9.64 9.28
CA VAL A 221 3.59 9.88 7.90
C VAL A 221 4.45 9.10 6.91
N THR A 222 5.77 9.14 7.08
CA THR A 222 6.73 8.41 6.25
C THR A 222 6.58 6.89 6.44
N TYR A 223 6.36 6.43 7.68
CA TYR A 223 6.02 5.03 7.98
C TYR A 223 4.77 4.56 7.19
N ASN A 224 3.73 5.40 7.12
CA ASN A 224 2.54 5.07 6.33
C ASN A 224 2.83 5.04 4.83
N LEU A 225 3.70 5.93 4.32
CA LEU A 225 4.15 5.87 2.93
C LEU A 225 4.88 4.56 2.64
N ALA A 226 5.73 4.08 3.55
CA ALA A 226 6.43 2.80 3.39
C ALA A 226 5.45 1.62 3.34
N ARG A 227 4.47 1.56 4.26
CA ARG A 227 3.43 0.52 4.24
C ARG A 227 2.71 0.48 2.88
N MET A 228 2.27 1.64 2.40
CA MET A 228 1.60 1.75 1.10
C MET A 228 2.54 1.36 -0.05
N ASN A 229 3.81 1.78 -0.01
CA ASN A 229 4.78 1.47 -1.05
C ASN A 229 5.02 -0.03 -1.18
N LEU A 230 5.24 -0.74 -0.06
CA LEU A 230 5.42 -2.19 -0.07
C LEU A 230 4.18 -2.91 -0.62
N MET A 231 2.99 -2.50 -0.16
CA MET A 231 1.72 -3.06 -0.65
C MET A 231 1.51 -2.87 -2.15
N MET A 232 1.77 -1.65 -2.66
CA MET A 232 1.65 -1.34 -4.10
C MET A 232 2.62 -2.16 -4.97
N HIS A 233 3.72 -2.63 -4.38
CA HIS A 233 4.67 -3.54 -5.01
C HIS A 233 4.37 -5.03 -4.74
N GLY A 234 3.18 -5.36 -4.27
CA GLY A 234 2.72 -6.73 -4.07
C GLY A 234 3.35 -7.46 -2.88
N VAL A 235 3.93 -6.73 -1.93
CA VAL A 235 4.38 -7.34 -0.67
C VAL A 235 3.17 -7.66 0.19
N THR A 236 3.00 -8.92 0.55
CA THR A 236 1.89 -9.36 1.41
C THR A 236 2.21 -9.10 2.88
N TYR A 237 1.18 -9.03 3.71
CA TYR A 237 1.33 -8.80 5.16
C TYR A 237 2.19 -9.87 5.85
N ASN A 238 2.20 -11.11 5.34
CA ASN A 238 3.06 -12.19 5.85
C ASN A 238 4.54 -11.98 5.57
N ASN A 239 4.88 -11.13 4.63
CA ASN A 239 6.23 -10.87 4.16
C ASN A 239 6.73 -9.47 4.54
N MET A 240 6.04 -8.77 5.44
CA MET A 240 6.51 -7.50 5.97
C MET A 240 6.19 -7.39 7.47
N ALA A 241 7.11 -6.79 8.20
CA ALA A 241 6.91 -6.35 9.57
C ALA A 241 7.54 -4.96 9.70
N LEU A 242 6.73 -3.94 9.93
CA LEU A 242 7.18 -2.56 9.99
C LEU A 242 6.86 -1.98 11.36
N ASN A 243 7.77 -1.17 11.89
CA ASN A 243 7.64 -0.57 13.20
C ASN A 243 7.78 0.95 13.15
N ASN A 244 6.81 1.67 13.72
CA ASN A 244 6.89 3.14 13.84
C ASN A 244 7.51 3.49 15.19
N ALA A 245 8.84 3.56 15.23
CA ALA A 245 9.61 3.82 16.44
C ALA A 245 10.97 4.46 16.14
N ASP A 246 11.60 5.02 17.17
CA ASP A 246 12.99 5.47 17.11
C ASP A 246 13.93 4.26 17.23
N THR A 247 14.71 4.02 16.20
CA THR A 247 15.67 2.90 16.14
C THR A 247 16.77 2.99 17.20
N LEU A 248 17.07 4.19 17.67
CA LEU A 248 18.08 4.39 18.72
C LEU A 248 17.54 4.09 20.12
N GLU A 249 16.22 4.09 20.29
CA GLU A 249 15.54 3.85 21.57
C GLU A 249 14.86 2.48 21.64
N SER A 250 14.47 1.95 20.48
CA SER A 250 13.74 0.68 20.37
C SER A 250 14.56 -0.36 19.65
N ASP A 251 15.10 -1.32 20.38
CA ASP A 251 15.77 -2.49 19.84
C ASP A 251 14.73 -3.42 19.21
N TRP A 252 14.62 -3.38 17.89
CA TRP A 252 13.67 -4.14 17.09
C TRP A 252 14.29 -4.42 15.72
N PRO A 253 14.07 -5.59 15.14
CA PRO A 253 13.20 -6.70 15.57
C PRO A 253 13.88 -7.68 16.54
N ASP A 254 15.18 -7.54 16.79
CA ASP A 254 16.03 -8.44 17.58
C ASP A 254 16.07 -8.11 19.09
N GLY A 255 15.10 -7.39 19.62
CA GLY A 255 15.04 -7.04 21.03
C GLY A 255 15.05 -8.26 21.98
N PRO A 256 15.23 -8.03 23.28
CA PRO A 256 15.50 -9.08 24.27
C PRO A 256 14.41 -10.17 24.35
N ASP A 257 13.25 -9.93 23.78
CA ASP A 257 12.11 -10.84 23.80
C ASP A 257 11.89 -11.58 22.48
N ARG A 258 12.84 -11.49 21.53
CA ARG A 258 12.73 -12.16 20.23
C ARG A 258 14.01 -12.95 19.92
N ASP A 259 13.80 -14.20 19.54
CA ASP A 259 14.83 -15.00 18.86
C ASP A 259 15.13 -14.29 17.53
N GLY A 260 16.38 -13.92 17.30
CA GLY A 260 16.82 -13.08 16.19
C GLY A 260 16.26 -13.43 14.81
N ILE A 261 16.33 -12.46 13.88
CA ILE A 261 15.89 -12.62 12.49
C ILE A 261 16.87 -13.50 11.72
#